data_8e34bfb95244b7965ce28dbf090b2893
#
_entry.id   8e34bfb95244b7965ce28dbf090b2893
#
_cell.length_a   1.000
_cell.length_b   1.000
_cell.length_c   1.000
_cell.angle_alpha   90.00
_cell.angle_beta   90.00
_cell.angle_gamma   90.00
#
_symmetry.space_group_name_H-M   'P 1'
#
loop_
_entity.id
_entity.type
_entity.pdbx_description
1 polymer ?
#
loop_
_entity_poly.entity_id
_entity_poly.type
_entity_poly.pdbx_seq_one_letter_code
_entity_poly.pdbx_strand_id
1 'polypeptide(L)'
;GAINTDTPAVPFTITTNGGANFSTGTSPVTLAGQGWVNIREIRLAGSTVPLASTWTSVNTWQVAVPLTFGPNVITLEAVDFTGAVVGTDSITVTNTGGIEPPQPSTLVVSEIYYNPPGNLETTEYVELMNTSAATLDLSNVNFTAGVTFAFPGGTLLGPGSRLLVVKDSAAFTAAFGSGLPVAGVFPNSLSNSGERLELRRADGAILHSFVFSDLPPWPVEADGDGYSLVLANPYSNPDHANPLSWRASLVAGGGSPGASDSQSYAAWKAANGNHADDEDVDGDGFTTREEYFLGGNPLVAEQTLKPTFQIEPGGTFLISVTRRVTAENATVLPEISTGLINWANDPTAIFLSNIRQPGSPAVDRLTFRLTPPPGAPRFFARFAFGP
;
A
#
# COMPACT_ATOMS: atom_id res chain seq x y z
N GLY A 1 -21.30 -12.12 52.72
CA GLY A 1 -22.67 -12.55 52.53
C GLY A 1 -22.71 -13.52 51.38
N ALA A 2 -23.49 -14.60 51.48
CA ALA A 2 -23.64 -15.56 50.38
C ALA A 2 -24.28 -14.84 49.21
N ILE A 3 -23.68 -14.97 48.03
CA ILE A 3 -24.29 -14.54 46.75
C ILE A 3 -25.49 -15.46 46.54
N ASN A 4 -26.67 -14.89 46.40
CA ASN A 4 -27.90 -15.63 46.23
C ASN A 4 -27.81 -16.49 44.96
N THR A 5 -28.00 -17.81 45.09
CA THR A 5 -28.01 -18.76 43.97
C THR A 5 -29.14 -18.52 42.97
N ASP A 6 -30.09 -17.64 43.29
CA ASP A 6 -31.22 -17.28 42.44
C ASP A 6 -30.90 -16.25 41.34
N THR A 7 -29.67 -15.69 41.35
CA THR A 7 -29.25 -14.74 40.27
C THR A 7 -28.56 -15.54 39.16
N PRO A 8 -29.07 -15.55 37.94
CA PRO A 8 -28.45 -16.25 36.81
C PRO A 8 -27.01 -15.77 36.62
N ALA A 9 -26.07 -16.70 36.48
CA ALA A 9 -24.69 -16.36 36.20
C ALA A 9 -24.56 -15.72 34.81
N VAL A 10 -23.91 -14.59 34.74
CA VAL A 10 -23.63 -13.86 33.47
C VAL A 10 -22.16 -14.12 33.12
N PRO A 11 -21.85 -14.68 31.94
CA PRO A 11 -20.46 -14.87 31.52
C PRO A 11 -19.72 -13.54 31.47
N PHE A 12 -18.44 -13.58 31.81
CA PHE A 12 -17.57 -12.42 31.63
C PHE A 12 -17.20 -12.30 30.16
N THR A 13 -17.67 -11.21 29.51
CA THR A 13 -17.44 -10.97 28.07
C THR A 13 -17.24 -9.49 27.79
N ILE A 14 -16.41 -9.18 26.80
CA ILE A 14 -16.24 -7.85 26.21
C ILE A 14 -17.35 -7.67 25.17
N THR A 15 -18.11 -6.57 25.26
CA THR A 15 -19.22 -6.29 24.34
C THR A 15 -18.94 -5.08 23.43
N THR A 16 -17.85 -4.34 23.68
CA THR A 16 -17.42 -3.25 22.80
C THR A 16 -17.27 -3.79 21.38
N ASN A 17 -17.82 -3.05 20.39
CA ASN A 17 -17.86 -3.44 18.98
C ASN A 17 -18.47 -4.85 18.74
N GLY A 18 -19.41 -5.28 19.60
CA GLY A 18 -20.00 -6.61 19.52
C GLY A 18 -19.01 -7.76 19.85
N GLY A 19 -17.92 -7.49 20.55
CA GLY A 19 -16.83 -8.45 20.81
C GLY A 19 -15.85 -8.64 19.66
N ALA A 20 -16.04 -7.95 18.52
CA ALA A 20 -15.15 -8.03 17.38
C ALA A 20 -13.97 -7.04 17.50
N ASN A 21 -12.81 -7.41 16.94
CA ASN A 21 -11.65 -6.53 16.86
C ASN A 21 -11.98 -5.22 16.12
N PHE A 22 -11.32 -4.11 16.51
CA PHE A 22 -11.56 -2.80 15.89
C PHE A 22 -10.34 -1.89 15.99
N SER A 23 -10.40 -0.75 15.29
CA SER A 23 -9.39 0.31 15.35
C SER A 23 -9.94 1.57 16.02
N THR A 24 -9.07 2.30 16.74
CA THR A 24 -9.39 3.59 17.37
C THR A 24 -8.20 4.54 17.27
N GLY A 25 -8.48 5.85 17.16
CA GLY A 25 -7.46 6.90 17.26
C GLY A 25 -7.24 7.41 18.68
N THR A 26 -7.87 6.83 19.69
CA THR A 26 -7.81 7.31 21.08
C THR A 26 -7.19 6.30 22.03
N SER A 27 -6.32 6.79 22.93
CA SER A 27 -5.78 6.05 24.07
C SER A 27 -5.92 6.92 25.33
N PRO A 28 -6.45 6.40 26.46
CA PRO A 28 -6.96 5.03 26.62
C PRO A 28 -8.27 4.76 25.87
N VAL A 29 -8.47 3.48 25.48
CA VAL A 29 -9.75 3.01 24.96
C VAL A 29 -10.68 2.63 26.10
N THR A 30 -11.97 2.96 25.99
CA THR A 30 -12.98 2.47 26.93
C THR A 30 -13.57 1.17 26.39
N LEU A 31 -13.35 0.07 27.09
CA LEU A 31 -13.99 -1.22 26.82
C LEU A 31 -15.19 -1.39 27.76
N ALA A 32 -16.28 -1.88 27.19
CA ALA A 32 -17.50 -2.25 27.91
C ALA A 32 -17.71 -3.77 27.82
N GLY A 33 -18.37 -4.32 28.82
CA GLY A 33 -18.66 -5.75 28.82
C GLY A 33 -19.75 -6.13 29.82
N GLN A 34 -19.96 -7.45 29.89
CA GLN A 34 -20.88 -8.06 30.84
C GLN A 34 -20.12 -8.96 31.82
N GLY A 35 -20.68 -9.14 32.98
CA GLY A 35 -20.12 -10.00 34.00
C GLY A 35 -21.06 -10.20 35.16
N TRP A 36 -20.79 -11.21 35.97
CA TRP A 36 -21.62 -11.55 37.11
C TRP A 36 -21.26 -10.76 38.36
N VAL A 37 -22.20 -10.58 39.25
CA VAL A 37 -22.10 -9.82 40.51
C VAL A 37 -20.99 -10.31 41.47
N ASN A 38 -20.42 -11.49 41.28
CA ASN A 38 -19.30 -12.03 42.05
C ASN A 38 -17.92 -11.41 41.70
N ILE A 39 -17.83 -10.60 40.65
CA ILE A 39 -16.59 -9.96 40.21
C ILE A 39 -16.28 -8.79 41.14
N ARG A 40 -15.14 -8.86 41.82
CA ARG A 40 -14.60 -7.80 42.66
C ARG A 40 -13.78 -6.79 41.83
N GLU A 41 -12.99 -7.29 40.91
CA GLU A 41 -12.06 -6.46 40.11
C GLU A 41 -11.86 -7.04 38.71
N ILE A 42 -11.51 -6.17 37.78
CA ILE A 42 -11.11 -6.50 36.39
C ILE A 42 -9.68 -6.04 36.23
N ARG A 43 -8.81 -6.87 35.63
CA ARG A 43 -7.41 -6.56 35.39
C ARG A 43 -6.94 -7.09 34.03
N LEU A 44 -5.79 -6.61 33.57
CA LEU A 44 -5.10 -7.22 32.43
C LEU A 44 -4.52 -8.58 32.85
N ALA A 45 -4.60 -9.57 31.97
CA ALA A 45 -4.05 -10.90 32.19
C ALA A 45 -2.56 -10.81 32.55
N GLY A 46 -2.18 -11.53 33.62
CA GLY A 46 -0.82 -11.49 34.16
C GLY A 46 -0.48 -10.27 34.99
N SER A 47 -1.38 -9.29 35.14
CA SER A 47 -1.20 -8.15 36.04
C SER A 47 -1.83 -8.43 37.41
N THR A 48 -1.22 -7.91 38.46
CA THR A 48 -1.80 -7.88 39.82
C THR A 48 -2.51 -6.56 40.12
N VAL A 49 -2.44 -5.59 39.20
CA VAL A 49 -3.02 -4.25 39.38
C VAL A 49 -4.41 -4.21 38.73
N PRO A 50 -5.47 -3.92 39.49
CA PRO A 50 -6.81 -3.76 38.98
C PRO A 50 -6.92 -2.54 38.03
N LEU A 51 -7.71 -2.66 36.98
CA LEU A 51 -8.15 -1.53 36.20
C LEU A 51 -9.23 -0.76 36.94
N ALA A 52 -9.26 0.56 36.75
CA ALA A 52 -10.38 1.38 37.23
C ALA A 52 -11.65 0.96 36.47
N SER A 53 -12.52 0.22 37.11
CA SER A 53 -13.76 -0.29 36.52
C SER A 53 -14.96 0.50 37.05
N THR A 54 -15.90 0.80 36.15
CA THR A 54 -17.20 1.39 36.48
C THR A 54 -18.30 0.40 36.11
N TRP A 55 -19.14 0.04 37.08
CA TRP A 55 -20.32 -0.77 36.83
C TRP A 55 -21.48 0.13 36.43
N THR A 56 -21.98 0.00 35.22
CA THR A 56 -23.08 0.81 34.68
C THR A 56 -24.44 0.19 34.94
N SER A 57 -24.46 -1.11 35.31
CA SER A 57 -25.63 -1.83 35.82
C SER A 57 -25.15 -2.98 36.73
N VAL A 58 -26.08 -3.86 37.15
CA VAL A 58 -25.75 -5.05 37.98
C VAL A 58 -24.89 -6.08 37.24
N ASN A 59 -24.83 -6.01 35.92
CA ASN A 59 -24.12 -6.98 35.10
C ASN A 59 -23.33 -6.37 33.93
N THR A 60 -23.23 -5.04 33.86
CA THR A 60 -22.44 -4.36 32.80
C THR A 60 -21.36 -3.47 33.40
N TRP A 61 -20.17 -3.56 32.83
CA TRP A 61 -18.99 -2.84 33.29
C TRP A 61 -18.31 -2.06 32.17
N GLN A 62 -17.50 -1.09 32.54
CA GLN A 62 -16.59 -0.37 31.66
C GLN A 62 -15.21 -0.25 32.33
N VAL A 63 -14.15 -0.34 31.52
CA VAL A 63 -12.76 -0.11 31.91
C VAL A 63 -12.03 0.72 30.88
N ALA A 64 -11.11 1.57 31.31
CA ALA A 64 -10.21 2.30 30.44
C ALA A 64 -8.88 1.57 30.34
N VAL A 65 -8.45 1.23 29.11
CA VAL A 65 -7.20 0.51 28.87
C VAL A 65 -6.29 1.40 28.01
N PRO A 66 -5.09 1.77 28.51
CA PRO A 66 -4.11 2.49 27.71
C PRO A 66 -3.60 1.60 26.58
N LEU A 67 -3.45 2.19 25.38
CA LEU A 67 -2.97 1.51 24.18
C LEU A 67 -1.61 2.06 23.77
N THR A 68 -0.73 1.18 23.34
CA THR A 68 0.43 1.54 22.51
C THR A 68 0.00 1.65 21.05
N PHE A 69 0.76 2.35 20.21
CA PHE A 69 0.48 2.41 18.78
C PHE A 69 0.51 1.01 18.15
N GLY A 70 -0.38 0.77 17.18
CA GLY A 70 -0.53 -0.53 16.52
C GLY A 70 -1.50 -1.48 17.23
N PRO A 71 -1.45 -2.79 16.91
CA PRO A 71 -2.35 -3.78 17.48
C PRO A 71 -2.02 -4.08 18.95
N ASN A 72 -3.03 -3.97 19.80
CA ASN A 72 -2.97 -4.31 21.23
C ASN A 72 -3.89 -5.51 21.48
N VAL A 73 -3.34 -6.65 21.81
CA VAL A 73 -4.11 -7.81 22.27
C VAL A 73 -4.41 -7.61 23.75
N ILE A 74 -5.66 -7.29 24.07
CA ILE A 74 -6.11 -7.00 25.42
C ILE A 74 -6.85 -8.24 25.93
N THR A 75 -6.27 -8.92 26.92
CA THR A 75 -6.93 -10.01 27.64
C THR A 75 -7.28 -9.50 29.03
N LEU A 76 -8.57 -9.49 29.35
CA LEU A 76 -9.08 -9.09 30.66
C LEU A 76 -9.38 -10.32 31.49
N GLU A 77 -9.04 -10.26 32.79
CA GLU A 77 -9.40 -11.24 33.81
C GLU A 77 -10.37 -10.62 34.80
N ALA A 78 -11.46 -11.31 35.06
CA ALA A 78 -12.38 -11.02 36.14
C ALA A 78 -11.98 -11.81 37.39
N VAL A 79 -11.81 -11.14 38.52
CA VAL A 79 -11.36 -11.75 39.76
C VAL A 79 -12.44 -11.58 40.82
N ASP A 80 -12.75 -12.63 41.57
CA ASP A 80 -13.76 -12.63 42.64
C ASP A 80 -13.24 -12.14 43.97
N PHE A 81 -14.08 -12.15 44.97
CA PHE A 81 -13.75 -11.73 46.35
C PHE A 81 -12.76 -12.66 47.06
N THR A 82 -12.50 -13.86 46.53
CA THR A 82 -11.48 -14.78 47.05
C THR A 82 -10.10 -14.59 46.41
N GLY A 83 -10.06 -13.81 45.33
CA GLY A 83 -8.86 -13.61 44.50
C GLY A 83 -8.74 -14.61 43.36
N ALA A 84 -9.76 -15.45 43.12
CA ALA A 84 -9.75 -16.40 42.03
C ALA A 84 -10.21 -15.73 40.71
N VAL A 85 -9.57 -16.11 39.59
CA VAL A 85 -10.02 -15.70 38.24
C VAL A 85 -11.29 -16.49 37.89
N VAL A 86 -12.39 -15.80 37.71
CA VAL A 86 -13.71 -16.36 37.44
C VAL A 86 -14.20 -16.13 36.00
N GLY A 87 -13.45 -15.40 35.19
CA GLY A 87 -13.73 -15.20 33.78
C GLY A 87 -12.56 -14.54 33.05
N THR A 88 -12.45 -14.80 31.78
CA THR A 88 -11.42 -14.22 30.90
C THR A 88 -12.03 -13.97 29.55
N ASP A 89 -11.72 -12.84 28.92
CA ASP A 89 -12.08 -12.54 27.55
C ASP A 89 -11.01 -11.65 26.89
N SER A 90 -10.94 -11.69 25.55
CA SER A 90 -9.88 -11.01 24.80
C SER A 90 -10.42 -10.29 23.57
N ILE A 91 -9.85 -9.12 23.30
CA ILE A 91 -10.12 -8.33 22.10
C ILE A 91 -8.81 -7.72 21.57
N THR A 92 -8.67 -7.61 20.25
CA THR A 92 -7.58 -6.84 19.67
C THR A 92 -8.08 -5.45 19.28
N VAL A 93 -7.45 -4.42 19.85
CA VAL A 93 -7.73 -3.01 19.51
C VAL A 93 -6.47 -2.42 18.87
N THR A 94 -6.60 -1.99 17.60
CA THR A 94 -5.52 -1.32 16.89
C THR A 94 -5.59 0.18 17.17
N ASN A 95 -4.58 0.71 17.88
CA ASN A 95 -4.46 2.15 18.09
C ASN A 95 -3.79 2.80 16.87
N THR A 96 -4.54 3.67 16.18
CA THR A 96 -4.11 4.42 14.99
C THR A 96 -3.79 5.89 15.28
N GLY A 97 -3.88 6.33 16.54
CA GLY A 97 -3.75 7.73 16.96
C GLY A 97 -2.33 8.17 17.34
N GLY A 98 -1.31 7.33 17.13
CA GLY A 98 0.08 7.71 17.37
C GLY A 98 0.63 8.67 16.32
N ILE A 99 1.60 9.52 16.72
CA ILE A 99 2.47 10.26 15.80
C ILE A 99 3.81 9.53 15.81
N GLU A 100 4.25 9.09 14.63
CA GLU A 100 5.45 8.26 14.46
C GLU A 100 6.48 8.95 13.55
N PRO A 101 7.77 8.73 13.77
CA PRO A 101 8.78 9.14 12.82
C PRO A 101 8.66 8.30 11.54
N PRO A 102 8.84 8.90 10.35
CA PRO A 102 8.76 8.16 9.09
C PRO A 102 9.87 7.10 8.99
N GLN A 103 9.52 5.97 8.36
CA GLN A 103 10.43 4.89 8.02
C GLN A 103 10.37 4.64 6.50
N PRO A 104 11.37 3.97 5.89
CA PRO A 104 11.32 3.62 4.46
C PRO A 104 10.07 2.83 4.06
N SER A 105 9.51 2.04 4.98
CA SER A 105 8.30 1.23 4.75
C SER A 105 6.99 1.97 5.01
N THR A 106 7.02 3.19 5.54
CA THR A 106 5.81 3.94 5.92
C THR A 106 5.63 5.26 5.18
N LEU A 107 6.72 5.85 4.70
CA LEU A 107 6.72 7.06 3.88
C LEU A 107 7.38 6.75 2.55
N VAL A 108 6.64 6.79 1.47
CA VAL A 108 7.14 6.49 0.12
C VAL A 108 7.11 7.73 -0.77
N VAL A 109 7.97 7.77 -1.80
CA VAL A 109 7.82 8.69 -2.93
C VAL A 109 6.81 8.06 -3.85
N SER A 110 5.60 8.62 -3.93
CA SER A 110 4.46 8.04 -4.66
C SER A 110 4.38 8.49 -6.11
N GLU A 111 4.87 9.72 -6.41
CA GLU A 111 4.80 10.27 -7.75
C GLU A 111 5.92 11.29 -8.01
N ILE A 112 6.46 11.29 -9.24
CA ILE A 112 7.48 12.24 -9.70
C ILE A 112 7.08 12.76 -11.08
N TYR A 113 6.87 14.06 -11.20
CA TYR A 113 6.64 14.74 -12.47
C TYR A 113 7.86 15.57 -12.82
N TYR A 114 8.81 14.96 -13.54
CA TYR A 114 10.16 15.50 -13.74
C TYR A 114 10.38 16.15 -15.10
N ASN A 115 9.62 15.78 -16.14
CA ASN A 115 9.74 16.34 -17.48
C ASN A 115 8.37 16.69 -18.08
N PRO A 116 7.78 17.82 -17.67
CA PRO A 116 6.53 18.32 -18.24
C PRO A 116 6.70 18.67 -19.73
N PRO A 117 5.66 18.45 -20.58
CA PRO A 117 5.73 18.76 -21.99
C PRO A 117 5.95 20.26 -22.24
N GLY A 118 6.67 20.60 -23.31
CA GLY A 118 6.84 21.98 -23.76
C GLY A 118 7.73 22.85 -22.86
N ASN A 119 8.65 22.27 -22.13
CA ASN A 119 9.56 22.93 -21.19
C ASN A 119 8.82 23.69 -20.07
N LEU A 120 7.70 23.13 -19.58
CA LEU A 120 6.94 23.69 -18.47
C LEU A 120 7.51 23.21 -17.10
N GLU A 121 8.83 23.28 -16.93
CA GLU A 121 9.54 22.88 -15.69
C GLU A 121 8.93 23.48 -14.42
N THR A 122 8.25 24.62 -14.51
CA THR A 122 7.55 25.25 -13.38
C THR A 122 6.41 24.40 -12.82
N THR A 123 5.94 23.37 -13.54
CA THR A 123 4.89 22.45 -13.08
C THR A 123 5.42 21.15 -12.47
N GLU A 124 6.74 20.97 -12.37
CA GLU A 124 7.37 19.82 -11.73
C GLU A 124 6.94 19.65 -10.27
N TYR A 125 6.83 18.40 -9.84
CA TYR A 125 6.57 18.08 -8.43
C TYR A 125 7.10 16.70 -8.03
N VAL A 126 7.26 16.51 -6.73
CA VAL A 126 7.46 15.22 -6.07
C VAL A 126 6.38 15.06 -5.01
N GLU A 127 5.75 13.89 -5.00
CA GLU A 127 4.72 13.53 -4.03
C GLU A 127 5.22 12.47 -3.05
N LEU A 128 4.94 12.68 -1.77
CA LEU A 128 5.11 11.70 -0.71
C LEU A 128 3.75 11.15 -0.28
N MET A 129 3.72 9.86 0.08
CA MET A 129 2.53 9.20 0.61
C MET A 129 2.84 8.47 1.91
N ASN A 130 1.97 8.62 2.90
CA ASN A 130 1.98 7.82 4.12
C ASN A 130 1.22 6.51 3.87
N THR A 131 1.92 5.39 3.85
CA THR A 131 1.33 4.05 3.66
C THR A 131 0.98 3.34 4.97
N SER A 132 1.26 3.97 6.11
CA SER A 132 0.97 3.41 7.43
C SER A 132 -0.41 3.78 7.97
N ALA A 133 -0.81 3.13 9.05
CA ALA A 133 -2.02 3.48 9.80
C ALA A 133 -1.79 4.59 10.84
N ALA A 134 -0.54 5.10 10.99
CA ALA A 134 -0.20 6.19 11.91
C ALA A 134 -0.10 7.53 11.18
N THR A 135 -0.23 8.62 11.93
CA THR A 135 0.21 9.94 11.47
C THR A 135 1.74 10.02 11.55
N LEU A 136 2.39 10.40 10.46
CA LEU A 136 3.85 10.58 10.43
C LEU A 136 4.24 12.03 10.74
N ASP A 137 5.28 12.20 11.57
CA ASP A 137 5.90 13.51 11.82
C ASP A 137 7.02 13.73 10.80
N LEU A 138 6.76 14.58 9.81
CA LEU A 138 7.73 14.96 8.78
C LEU A 138 8.56 16.18 9.16
N SER A 139 8.54 16.64 10.41
CA SER A 139 9.34 17.78 10.88
C SER A 139 10.81 17.60 10.55
N ASN A 140 11.38 18.52 9.76
CA ASN A 140 12.78 18.52 9.31
C ASN A 140 13.20 17.29 8.47
N VAL A 141 12.28 16.47 8.02
CA VAL A 141 12.53 15.55 6.90
C VAL A 141 12.94 16.40 5.71
N ASN A 142 13.94 15.97 4.95
CA ASN A 142 14.45 16.79 3.87
C ASN A 142 14.89 15.97 2.66
N PHE A 143 14.71 16.54 1.50
CA PHE A 143 15.34 16.10 0.27
C PHE A 143 16.77 16.66 0.21
N THR A 144 17.75 15.81 -0.05
CA THR A 144 19.18 16.14 -0.13
C THR A 144 19.79 15.92 -1.50
N ALA A 145 19.05 15.29 -2.42
CA ALA A 145 19.39 15.16 -3.84
C ALA A 145 18.11 15.12 -4.68
N GLY A 146 18.22 15.51 -5.94
CA GLY A 146 17.14 15.75 -6.88
C GLY A 146 16.55 17.13 -6.64
N VAL A 147 15.61 17.23 -5.72
CA VAL A 147 15.09 18.52 -5.24
C VAL A 147 15.75 18.92 -3.91
N THR A 148 15.73 20.20 -3.61
CA THR A 148 16.20 20.76 -2.33
C THR A 148 15.00 21.30 -1.56
N PHE A 149 14.58 20.61 -0.51
CA PHE A 149 13.45 21.02 0.31
C PHE A 149 13.54 20.40 1.71
N ALA A 150 13.21 21.17 2.74
CA ALA A 150 13.06 20.68 4.11
C ALA A 150 11.64 20.98 4.61
N PHE A 151 10.97 19.96 5.12
CA PHE A 151 9.63 20.10 5.68
C PHE A 151 9.68 20.93 6.97
N PRO A 152 8.83 21.94 7.13
CA PRO A 152 8.77 22.76 8.35
C PRO A 152 8.49 21.92 9.60
N GLY A 153 8.91 22.43 10.77
CA GLY A 153 8.54 21.83 12.06
C GLY A 153 7.02 21.79 12.23
N GLY A 154 6.48 20.69 12.73
CA GLY A 154 5.05 20.46 12.88
C GLY A 154 4.34 19.94 11.62
N THR A 155 5.06 19.60 10.55
CA THR A 155 4.47 18.98 9.37
C THR A 155 4.04 17.55 9.71
N LEU A 156 2.73 17.30 9.69
CA LEU A 156 2.14 15.99 9.96
C LEU A 156 1.48 15.44 8.69
N LEU A 157 1.63 14.14 8.45
CA LEU A 157 1.02 13.43 7.34
C LEU A 157 0.17 12.27 7.85
N GLY A 158 -1.14 12.40 7.75
CA GLY A 158 -2.11 11.38 8.22
C GLY A 158 -2.04 10.07 7.42
N PRO A 159 -2.65 8.99 7.92
CA PRO A 159 -2.74 7.71 7.22
C PRO A 159 -3.33 7.83 5.82
N GLY A 160 -2.71 7.20 4.83
CA GLY A 160 -3.14 7.23 3.43
C GLY A 160 -3.04 8.60 2.74
N SER A 161 -2.62 9.64 3.47
CA SER A 161 -2.53 11.00 2.93
C SER A 161 -1.29 11.18 2.07
N ARG A 162 -1.38 12.17 1.15
CA ARG A 162 -0.31 12.59 0.26
C ARG A 162 0.13 14.01 0.57
N LEU A 163 1.37 14.34 0.23
CA LEU A 163 1.94 15.66 0.43
C LEU A 163 2.93 15.99 -0.71
N LEU A 164 2.78 17.15 -1.29
CA LEU A 164 3.50 17.57 -2.49
C LEU A 164 4.57 18.60 -2.16
N VAL A 165 5.71 18.51 -2.81
CA VAL A 165 6.64 19.60 -2.99
C VAL A 165 6.69 19.96 -4.47
N VAL A 166 6.59 21.25 -4.81
CA VAL A 166 6.36 21.71 -6.18
C VAL A 166 7.43 22.70 -6.59
N LYS A 167 7.66 22.83 -7.89
CA LYS A 167 8.64 23.81 -8.41
C LYS A 167 8.17 25.25 -8.27
N ASP A 168 6.92 25.51 -8.59
CA ASP A 168 6.28 26.83 -8.52
C ASP A 168 4.81 26.67 -8.15
N SER A 169 4.39 27.27 -7.04
CA SER A 169 3.01 27.13 -6.54
C SER A 169 1.97 27.75 -7.45
N ALA A 170 2.27 28.84 -8.15
CA ALA A 170 1.32 29.50 -9.03
C ALA A 170 1.13 28.71 -10.32
N ALA A 171 2.21 28.23 -10.94
CA ALA A 171 2.18 27.38 -12.11
C ALA A 171 1.51 26.04 -11.80
N PHE A 172 1.83 25.42 -10.65
CA PHE A 172 1.21 24.18 -10.18
C PHE A 172 -0.31 24.36 -9.98
N THR A 173 -0.72 25.43 -9.30
CA THR A 173 -2.15 25.71 -9.08
C THR A 173 -2.89 25.97 -10.39
N ALA A 174 -2.26 26.64 -11.35
CA ALA A 174 -2.83 26.88 -12.67
C ALA A 174 -3.02 25.58 -13.47
N ALA A 175 -2.07 24.64 -13.34
CA ALA A 175 -2.11 23.35 -14.07
C ALA A 175 -3.05 22.33 -13.41
N PHE A 176 -3.03 22.21 -12.08
CA PHE A 176 -3.69 21.10 -11.34
C PHE A 176 -4.86 21.54 -10.44
N GLY A 177 -5.13 22.85 -10.35
CA GLY A 177 -6.18 23.39 -9.49
C GLY A 177 -5.69 23.76 -8.09
N SER A 178 -6.58 24.41 -7.34
CA SER A 178 -6.32 24.83 -5.95
C SER A 178 -6.74 23.76 -4.95
N GLY A 179 -6.19 23.84 -3.73
CA GLY A 179 -6.58 22.98 -2.60
C GLY A 179 -5.82 21.66 -2.50
N LEU A 180 -4.85 21.41 -3.38
CA LEU A 180 -3.96 20.25 -3.27
C LEU A 180 -2.99 20.42 -2.09
N PRO A 181 -2.55 19.32 -1.45
CA PRO A 181 -1.73 19.35 -0.24
C PRO A 181 -0.26 19.68 -0.55
N VAL A 182 0.03 20.93 -0.86
CA VAL A 182 1.38 21.42 -1.16
C VAL A 182 2.08 21.86 0.14
N ALA A 183 3.21 21.22 0.47
CA ALA A 183 4.04 21.57 1.62
C ALA A 183 4.91 22.81 1.37
N GLY A 184 5.34 23.01 0.12
CA GLY A 184 6.17 24.14 -0.26
C GLY A 184 6.80 23.98 -1.64
N VAL A 185 7.76 24.89 -1.92
CA VAL A 185 8.43 24.96 -3.22
C VAL A 185 9.91 24.59 -3.11
N PHE A 186 10.45 23.95 -4.12
CA PHE A 186 11.89 23.71 -4.25
C PHE A 186 12.50 24.66 -5.30
N PRO A 187 13.74 25.15 -5.09
CA PRO A 187 14.32 26.20 -5.92
C PRO A 187 14.92 25.70 -7.24
N ASN A 188 15.41 24.46 -7.27
CA ASN A 188 16.03 23.83 -8.45
C ASN A 188 15.01 23.12 -9.32
N SER A 189 15.39 22.63 -10.51
CA SER A 189 14.56 21.76 -11.35
C SER A 189 15.00 20.32 -11.24
N LEU A 190 14.08 19.39 -11.51
CA LEU A 190 14.41 17.99 -11.74
C LEU A 190 15.12 17.83 -13.08
N SER A 191 16.00 16.85 -13.20
CA SER A 191 16.69 16.56 -14.46
C SER A 191 15.77 15.81 -15.42
N ASN A 192 15.60 16.31 -16.63
CA ASN A 192 14.84 15.65 -17.69
C ASN A 192 15.44 14.31 -18.13
N SER A 193 16.73 14.08 -17.86
CA SER A 193 17.42 12.82 -18.16
C SER A 193 17.42 11.84 -16.97
N GLY A 194 16.66 12.13 -15.94
CA GLY A 194 16.70 11.40 -14.68
C GLY A 194 17.84 11.83 -13.78
N GLU A 195 17.71 11.51 -12.52
CA GLU A 195 18.72 11.83 -11.50
C GLU A 195 18.50 11.04 -10.21
N ARG A 196 19.40 11.22 -9.25
CA ARG A 196 19.25 10.69 -7.90
C ARG A 196 18.28 11.53 -7.09
N LEU A 197 17.25 10.89 -6.55
CA LEU A 197 16.40 11.48 -5.52
C LEU A 197 16.76 10.87 -4.16
N GLU A 198 16.99 11.74 -3.17
CA GLU A 198 17.31 11.29 -1.81
C GLU A 198 16.49 12.05 -0.77
N LEU A 199 15.77 11.28 0.06
CA LEU A 199 14.98 11.76 1.17
C LEU A 199 15.58 11.25 2.49
N ARG A 200 15.77 12.17 3.44
CA ARG A 200 16.33 11.87 4.77
C ARG A 200 15.40 12.32 5.88
N ARG A 201 15.44 11.58 6.95
CA ARG A 201 14.84 11.95 8.23
C ARG A 201 15.66 13.05 8.92
N ALA A 202 15.06 13.76 9.89
CA ALA A 202 15.70 14.84 10.66
C ALA A 202 17.00 14.44 11.36
N ASP A 203 17.17 13.17 11.74
CA ASP A 203 18.38 12.62 12.35
C ASP A 203 19.45 12.21 11.33
N GLY A 204 19.21 12.45 10.03
CA GLY A 204 20.10 12.12 8.92
C GLY A 204 19.94 10.71 8.35
N ALA A 205 19.08 9.87 8.94
CA ALA A 205 18.82 8.53 8.42
C ALA A 205 18.18 8.60 7.01
N ILE A 206 18.67 7.79 6.08
CA ILE A 206 18.12 7.73 4.73
C ILE A 206 16.77 7.01 4.78
N LEU A 207 15.72 7.68 4.28
CA LEU A 207 14.42 7.09 4.02
C LEU A 207 14.41 6.45 2.64
N HIS A 208 14.77 7.22 1.61
CA HIS A 208 14.91 6.73 0.24
C HIS A 208 16.13 7.35 -0.43
N SER A 209 16.82 6.57 -1.26
CA SER A 209 17.90 7.05 -2.13
C SER A 209 17.94 6.15 -3.37
N PHE A 210 17.50 6.67 -4.50
CA PHE A 210 17.43 5.94 -5.76
C PHE A 210 17.67 6.86 -6.94
N VAL A 211 17.95 6.28 -8.10
CA VAL A 211 18.09 7.00 -9.36
C VAL A 211 16.94 6.61 -10.27
N PHE A 212 16.15 7.59 -10.70
CA PHE A 212 15.18 7.41 -11.78
C PHE A 212 15.82 7.83 -13.12
N SER A 213 15.26 7.39 -14.24
CA SER A 213 15.80 7.65 -15.58
C SER A 213 14.67 7.89 -16.58
N ASP A 214 14.99 8.61 -17.66
CA ASP A 214 14.20 8.79 -18.89
C ASP A 214 14.26 7.58 -19.82
N LEU A 215 15.25 6.67 -19.62
CA LEU A 215 15.53 5.55 -20.51
C LEU A 215 14.90 4.24 -20.03
N PRO A 216 14.54 3.33 -20.94
CA PRO A 216 14.13 1.97 -20.58
C PRO A 216 15.15 1.30 -19.64
N PRO A 217 14.69 0.51 -18.66
CA PRO A 217 13.32 0.00 -18.50
C PRO A 217 12.35 0.91 -17.71
N TRP A 218 12.71 2.16 -17.41
CA TRP A 218 11.80 3.16 -16.85
C TRP A 218 10.67 3.51 -17.84
N PRO A 219 9.47 3.90 -17.36
CA PRO A 219 8.36 4.31 -18.23
C PRO A 219 8.72 5.54 -19.06
N VAL A 220 8.90 5.35 -20.36
CA VAL A 220 9.36 6.42 -21.28
C VAL A 220 8.31 7.49 -21.51
N GLU A 221 7.03 7.22 -21.28
CA GLU A 221 5.95 8.20 -21.39
C GLU A 221 6.04 9.35 -20.39
N ALA A 222 6.79 9.14 -19.30
CA ALA A 222 7.06 10.20 -18.32
C ALA A 222 8.12 11.20 -18.79
N ASP A 223 8.79 10.93 -19.91
CA ASP A 223 9.80 11.78 -20.52
C ASP A 223 9.20 12.72 -21.57
N GLY A 224 8.52 13.78 -21.11
CA GLY A 224 8.04 14.86 -21.98
C GLY A 224 6.69 14.63 -22.66
N ASP A 225 6.08 13.43 -22.53
CA ASP A 225 4.77 13.13 -23.13
C ASP A 225 3.58 13.52 -22.24
N GLY A 226 3.89 14.18 -21.08
CA GLY A 226 2.87 14.70 -20.17
C GLY A 226 2.42 13.75 -19.08
N TYR A 227 3.06 12.60 -18.93
CA TYR A 227 2.82 11.67 -17.84
C TYR A 227 3.83 11.86 -16.72
N SER A 228 3.47 11.48 -15.51
CA SER A 228 4.38 11.35 -14.38
C SER A 228 4.84 9.92 -14.18
N LEU A 229 5.90 9.72 -13.38
CA LEU A 229 6.24 8.42 -12.80
C LEU A 229 5.38 8.20 -11.56
N VAL A 230 4.58 7.13 -11.53
CA VAL A 230 3.73 6.74 -10.40
C VAL A 230 4.21 5.42 -9.82
N LEU A 231 4.35 5.35 -8.50
CA LEU A 231 4.70 4.12 -7.79
C LEU A 231 3.52 3.14 -7.86
N ALA A 232 3.70 2.00 -8.53
CA ALA A 232 2.61 1.11 -8.91
C ALA A 232 1.92 0.43 -7.71
N ASN A 233 2.66 0.16 -6.62
CA ASN A 233 2.14 -0.54 -5.45
C ASN A 233 2.74 0.05 -4.16
N PRO A 234 2.31 1.25 -3.75
CA PRO A 234 2.92 1.96 -2.63
C PRO A 234 2.83 1.22 -1.28
N TYR A 235 1.80 0.40 -1.07
CA TYR A 235 1.60 -0.33 0.19
C TYR A 235 2.44 -1.61 0.32
N SER A 236 3.08 -2.09 -0.75
CA SER A 236 3.94 -3.28 -0.74
C SER A 236 5.36 -3.01 -0.25
N ASN A 237 5.69 -1.78 0.15
CA ASN A 237 7.07 -1.34 0.42
C ASN A 237 8.02 -1.61 -0.76
N PRO A 238 7.68 -1.11 -1.97
CA PRO A 238 8.44 -1.41 -3.18
C PRO A 238 9.83 -0.79 -3.15
N ASP A 239 10.78 -1.45 -3.82
CA ASP A 239 12.10 -0.87 -4.08
C ASP A 239 11.97 0.26 -5.10
N HIS A 240 12.19 1.50 -4.68
CA HIS A 240 12.14 2.68 -5.54
C HIS A 240 13.25 2.68 -6.62
N ALA A 241 14.33 1.94 -6.43
CA ALA A 241 15.39 1.81 -7.43
C ALA A 241 15.04 0.82 -8.54
N ASN A 242 13.99 0.01 -8.36
CA ASN A 242 13.54 -0.96 -9.35
C ASN A 242 12.55 -0.31 -10.33
N PRO A 243 12.87 -0.17 -11.63
CA PRO A 243 11.96 0.40 -12.63
C PRO A 243 10.61 -0.32 -12.74
N LEU A 244 10.56 -1.62 -12.41
CA LEU A 244 9.31 -2.39 -12.41
C LEU A 244 8.32 -1.91 -11.34
N SER A 245 8.80 -1.25 -10.29
CA SER A 245 7.96 -0.62 -9.27
C SER A 245 7.24 0.64 -9.76
N TRP A 246 7.57 1.14 -10.94
CA TRP A 246 7.04 2.36 -11.50
C TRP A 246 6.21 2.13 -12.75
N ARG A 247 5.30 3.04 -13.02
CA ARG A 247 4.53 3.14 -14.26
C ARG A 247 4.32 4.60 -14.64
N ALA A 248 3.97 4.86 -15.86
CA ALA A 248 3.43 6.18 -16.23
C ALA A 248 2.04 6.38 -15.60
N SER A 249 1.69 7.61 -15.27
CA SER A 249 0.34 7.98 -14.81
C SER A 249 -0.74 7.58 -15.81
N LEU A 250 -1.99 7.50 -15.37
CA LEU A 250 -3.11 7.09 -16.24
C LEU A 250 -3.40 8.13 -17.34
N VAL A 251 -3.30 9.41 -17.00
CA VAL A 251 -3.70 10.51 -17.88
C VAL A 251 -2.50 11.40 -18.17
N ALA A 252 -2.31 11.77 -19.45
CA ALA A 252 -1.40 12.83 -19.84
C ALA A 252 -1.91 14.19 -19.32
N GLY A 253 -1.00 15.05 -18.91
CA GLY A 253 -1.34 16.37 -18.37
C GLY A 253 -0.84 16.57 -16.96
N GLY A 254 0.08 15.71 -16.49
CA GLY A 254 0.84 15.92 -15.27
C GLY A 254 0.53 14.98 -14.11
N GLY A 255 -0.08 13.86 -14.41
CA GLY A 255 -0.28 12.83 -13.39
C GLY A 255 -1.52 13.02 -12.51
N SER A 256 -1.43 12.57 -11.26
CA SER A 256 -2.55 12.51 -10.32
C SER A 256 -2.21 13.15 -8.96
N PRO A 257 -1.65 14.38 -8.92
CA PRO A 257 -1.15 14.96 -7.67
C PRO A 257 -2.24 15.03 -6.59
N GLY A 258 -1.92 14.52 -5.41
CA GLY A 258 -2.83 14.49 -4.25
C GLY A 258 -3.86 13.36 -4.27
N ALA A 259 -3.91 12.53 -5.32
CA ALA A 259 -4.88 11.47 -5.48
C ALA A 259 -4.26 10.17 -6.00
N SER A 260 -5.00 9.07 -5.97
CA SER A 260 -4.64 7.83 -6.66
C SER A 260 -5.34 7.79 -8.01
N ASP A 261 -4.62 7.38 -9.05
CA ASP A 261 -5.18 7.02 -10.35
C ASP A 261 -5.40 5.50 -10.49
N SER A 262 -5.23 4.76 -9.40
CA SER A 262 -5.46 3.30 -9.36
C SER A 262 -6.91 2.97 -9.03
N GLN A 263 -7.33 1.79 -9.45
CA GLN A 263 -8.63 1.21 -9.16
C GLN A 263 -8.45 -0.11 -8.39
N SER A 264 -9.09 -0.23 -7.23
CA SER A 264 -9.04 -1.46 -6.46
C SER A 264 -9.70 -2.62 -7.18
N TYR A 265 -9.18 -3.83 -6.94
CA TYR A 265 -9.78 -5.06 -7.49
C TYR A 265 -11.26 -5.19 -7.15
N ALA A 266 -11.64 -4.90 -5.91
CA ALA A 266 -13.03 -4.97 -5.47
C ALA A 266 -13.95 -4.01 -6.25
N ALA A 267 -13.49 -2.77 -6.47
CA ALA A 267 -14.26 -1.79 -7.24
C ALA A 267 -14.37 -2.17 -8.72
N TRP A 268 -13.27 -2.66 -9.31
CA TRP A 268 -13.28 -3.15 -10.68
C TRP A 268 -14.18 -4.37 -10.84
N LYS A 269 -14.06 -5.35 -9.95
CA LYS A 269 -14.86 -6.58 -9.96
C LYS A 269 -16.36 -6.29 -9.85
N ALA A 270 -16.75 -5.37 -8.97
CA ALA A 270 -18.15 -4.93 -8.84
C ALA A 270 -18.69 -4.29 -10.13
N ALA A 271 -17.86 -3.54 -10.83
CA ALA A 271 -18.24 -2.91 -12.13
C ALA A 271 -18.30 -3.91 -13.29
N ASN A 272 -17.71 -5.10 -13.18
CA ASN A 272 -17.59 -6.13 -14.21
C ASN A 272 -18.34 -7.43 -13.85
N GLY A 273 -19.48 -7.34 -13.14
CA GLY A 273 -20.38 -8.48 -12.90
C GLY A 273 -20.11 -9.26 -11.62
N ASN A 274 -19.06 -8.92 -10.85
CA ASN A 274 -18.75 -9.53 -9.56
C ASN A 274 -18.57 -11.06 -9.57
N HIS A 275 -18.00 -11.59 -10.66
CA HIS A 275 -17.73 -13.02 -10.85
C HIS A 275 -16.72 -13.58 -9.84
N ALA A 276 -16.62 -14.92 -9.70
CA ALA A 276 -15.61 -15.53 -8.84
C ALA A 276 -14.19 -15.25 -9.35
N ASP A 277 -13.20 -15.19 -8.44
CA ASP A 277 -11.84 -14.80 -8.78
C ASP A 277 -11.16 -15.78 -9.76
N ASP A 278 -11.51 -17.06 -9.66
CA ASP A 278 -11.02 -18.18 -10.43
C ASP A 278 -11.94 -18.58 -11.61
N GLU A 279 -13.00 -17.80 -11.85
CA GLU A 279 -13.94 -18.04 -12.94
C GLU A 279 -13.40 -17.45 -14.26
N ASP A 280 -13.37 -18.27 -15.30
CA ASP A 280 -13.18 -17.88 -16.69
C ASP A 280 -14.55 -17.75 -17.34
N VAL A 281 -15.10 -16.55 -17.33
CA VAL A 281 -16.53 -16.29 -17.65
C VAL A 281 -16.82 -16.37 -19.14
N ASP A 282 -15.88 -15.92 -19.97
CA ASP A 282 -16.05 -15.84 -21.44
C ASP A 282 -15.31 -16.95 -22.21
N GLY A 283 -14.53 -17.78 -21.48
CA GLY A 283 -13.88 -18.98 -22.03
C GLY A 283 -12.61 -18.69 -22.82
N ASP A 284 -11.93 -17.58 -22.57
CA ASP A 284 -10.70 -17.20 -23.30
C ASP A 284 -9.41 -17.76 -22.66
N GLY A 285 -9.52 -18.33 -21.48
CA GLY A 285 -8.45 -18.98 -20.72
C GLY A 285 -7.83 -18.10 -19.64
N PHE A 286 -8.41 -16.92 -19.36
CA PHE A 286 -8.05 -16.07 -18.25
C PHE A 286 -9.17 -16.00 -17.23
N THR A 287 -8.79 -16.03 -15.97
CA THR A 287 -9.74 -15.88 -14.86
C THR A 287 -10.07 -14.41 -14.63
N THR A 288 -11.22 -14.13 -13.99
CA THR A 288 -11.63 -12.76 -13.61
C THR A 288 -10.49 -11.99 -12.93
N ARG A 289 -9.71 -12.65 -12.06
CA ARG A 289 -8.57 -12.01 -11.39
C ARG A 289 -7.41 -11.71 -12.33
N GLU A 290 -7.07 -12.61 -13.23
CA GLU A 290 -6.01 -12.41 -14.22
C GLU A 290 -6.36 -11.28 -15.18
N GLU A 291 -7.61 -11.18 -15.60
CA GLU A 291 -8.08 -10.09 -16.47
C GLU A 291 -8.00 -8.71 -15.82
N TYR A 292 -8.26 -8.63 -14.50
CA TYR A 292 -8.01 -7.38 -13.77
C TYR A 292 -6.55 -6.94 -13.91
N PHE A 293 -5.60 -7.83 -13.73
CA PHE A 293 -4.18 -7.49 -13.82
C PHE A 293 -3.72 -7.23 -15.26
N LEU A 294 -4.23 -8.01 -16.20
CA LEU A 294 -3.82 -7.96 -17.61
C LEU A 294 -4.49 -6.85 -18.42
N GLY A 295 -5.61 -6.31 -17.95
CA GLY A 295 -6.40 -5.30 -18.68
C GLY A 295 -7.52 -5.88 -19.51
N GLY A 296 -7.97 -7.11 -19.19
CA GLY A 296 -9.08 -7.77 -19.85
C GLY A 296 -10.46 -7.31 -19.35
N ASN A 297 -11.50 -7.94 -19.94
CA ASN A 297 -12.89 -7.77 -19.56
C ASN A 297 -13.53 -9.15 -19.45
N PRO A 298 -13.96 -9.62 -18.26
CA PRO A 298 -14.43 -10.99 -18.03
C PRO A 298 -15.70 -11.39 -18.79
N LEU A 299 -16.23 -10.49 -19.58
CA LEU A 299 -17.41 -10.73 -20.43
C LEU A 299 -17.09 -10.75 -21.93
N VAL A 300 -15.80 -10.63 -22.31
CA VAL A 300 -15.38 -10.49 -23.71
C VAL A 300 -14.08 -11.24 -23.96
N ALA A 301 -14.15 -12.36 -24.63
CA ALA A 301 -12.97 -13.19 -24.92
C ALA A 301 -11.89 -12.45 -25.74
N GLU A 302 -10.71 -12.25 -25.15
CA GLU A 302 -9.60 -11.48 -25.72
C GLU A 302 -8.36 -12.34 -25.97
N GLN A 303 -7.87 -12.33 -27.21
CA GLN A 303 -6.62 -13.02 -27.55
C GLN A 303 -5.36 -12.18 -27.26
N THR A 304 -5.54 -10.89 -27.02
CA THR A 304 -4.45 -9.92 -26.83
C THR A 304 -3.80 -9.99 -25.43
N LEU A 305 -4.46 -10.64 -24.48
CA LEU A 305 -3.94 -10.81 -23.11
C LEU A 305 -2.84 -11.87 -23.03
N LYS A 306 -2.77 -12.77 -24.00
CA LYS A 306 -1.78 -13.87 -23.99
C LYS A 306 -0.36 -13.32 -24.05
N PRO A 307 0.54 -13.82 -23.18
CA PRO A 307 1.96 -13.48 -23.27
C PRO A 307 2.53 -13.79 -24.65
N THR A 308 3.38 -12.92 -25.13
CA THR A 308 4.08 -13.12 -26.41
C THR A 308 5.50 -13.58 -26.15
N PHE A 309 6.02 -14.46 -27.02
CA PHE A 309 7.36 -15.02 -26.93
C PHE A 309 8.14 -14.74 -28.21
N GLN A 310 9.40 -14.38 -28.06
CA GLN A 310 10.34 -14.23 -29.16
C GLN A 310 11.69 -14.85 -28.78
N ILE A 311 12.27 -15.65 -29.67
CA ILE A 311 13.60 -16.22 -29.49
C ILE A 311 14.61 -15.23 -30.03
N GLU A 312 15.61 -14.87 -29.24
CA GLU A 312 16.73 -14.01 -29.64
C GLU A 312 17.90 -14.84 -30.20
N PRO A 313 18.73 -14.24 -31.06
CA PRO A 313 20.01 -14.82 -31.40
C PRO A 313 20.85 -15.07 -30.15
N GLY A 314 21.33 -16.32 -29.97
CA GLY A 314 22.08 -16.70 -28.76
C GLY A 314 21.29 -17.54 -27.75
N GLY A 315 19.99 -17.77 -28.00
CA GLY A 315 19.17 -18.72 -27.22
C GLY A 315 18.52 -18.15 -25.98
N THR A 316 18.50 -16.83 -25.81
CA THR A 316 17.65 -16.13 -24.83
C THR A 316 16.26 -15.92 -25.39
N PHE A 317 15.31 -15.61 -24.52
CA PHE A 317 13.90 -15.43 -24.87
C PHE A 317 13.41 -14.07 -24.39
N LEU A 318 12.67 -13.37 -25.26
CA LEU A 318 11.83 -12.26 -24.84
C LEU A 318 10.45 -12.77 -24.52
N ILE A 319 9.93 -12.40 -23.36
CA ILE A 319 8.56 -12.65 -22.97
C ILE A 319 7.91 -11.32 -22.63
N SER A 320 6.73 -11.05 -23.19
CA SER A 320 6.01 -9.82 -22.91
C SER A 320 4.58 -10.11 -22.46
N VAL A 321 4.09 -9.28 -21.57
CA VAL A 321 2.75 -9.36 -21.01
C VAL A 321 2.17 -7.94 -20.85
N THR A 322 0.86 -7.82 -20.91
CA THR A 322 0.18 -6.57 -20.56
C THR A 322 -0.05 -6.46 -19.05
N ARG A 323 -0.05 -5.23 -18.55
CA ARG A 323 -0.44 -4.88 -17.18
C ARG A 323 -1.43 -3.72 -17.24
N ARG A 324 -2.59 -3.86 -16.62
CA ARG A 324 -3.55 -2.75 -16.49
C ARG A 324 -2.91 -1.60 -15.72
N VAL A 325 -2.95 -0.41 -16.27
CA VAL A 325 -2.34 0.79 -15.65
C VAL A 325 -2.98 1.13 -14.32
N THR A 326 -4.29 0.99 -14.22
CA THR A 326 -5.07 1.31 -13.02
C THR A 326 -5.12 0.19 -11.99
N ALA A 327 -4.57 -1.00 -12.27
CA ALA A 327 -4.62 -2.10 -11.31
C ALA A 327 -3.83 -1.77 -10.05
N GLU A 328 -4.54 -1.69 -8.94
CA GLU A 328 -3.94 -1.56 -7.61
C GLU A 328 -3.27 -2.88 -7.22
N ASN A 329 -2.08 -2.80 -6.65
CA ASN A 329 -1.31 -3.95 -6.17
C ASN A 329 -0.94 -5.00 -7.26
N ALA A 330 -0.84 -4.58 -8.52
CA ALA A 330 -0.49 -5.46 -9.64
C ALA A 330 1.01 -5.77 -9.68
N THR A 331 1.40 -6.90 -9.10
CA THR A 331 2.73 -7.49 -9.29
C THR A 331 2.67 -8.47 -10.46
N VAL A 332 3.59 -8.33 -11.42
CA VAL A 332 3.74 -9.22 -12.58
C VAL A 332 5.18 -9.70 -12.63
N LEU A 333 5.41 -10.97 -12.35
CA LEU A 333 6.75 -11.55 -12.30
C LEU A 333 6.85 -12.76 -13.23
N PRO A 334 7.94 -12.89 -14.02
CA PRO A 334 8.19 -14.08 -14.81
C PRO A 334 8.58 -15.25 -13.89
N GLU A 335 7.95 -16.39 -14.10
CA GLU A 335 8.30 -17.66 -13.48
C GLU A 335 8.76 -18.65 -14.52
N ILE A 336 9.71 -19.51 -14.13
CA ILE A 336 10.24 -20.58 -14.96
C ILE A 336 10.04 -21.95 -14.31
N SER A 337 9.97 -22.98 -15.16
CA SER A 337 9.96 -24.39 -14.75
C SER A 337 10.63 -25.27 -15.79
N THR A 338 11.29 -26.34 -15.37
CA THR A 338 11.82 -27.37 -16.26
C THR A 338 10.88 -28.55 -16.47
N GLY A 339 9.77 -28.60 -15.76
CA GLY A 339 8.85 -29.75 -15.77
C GLY A 339 7.36 -29.44 -15.61
N LEU A 340 6.92 -28.17 -15.64
CA LEU A 340 5.52 -27.73 -15.48
C LEU A 340 4.89 -27.96 -14.09
N ILE A 341 5.65 -28.48 -13.12
CA ILE A 341 5.15 -28.80 -11.79
C ILE A 341 5.62 -27.77 -10.77
N ASN A 342 6.92 -27.52 -10.75
CA ASN A 342 7.53 -26.56 -9.82
C ASN A 342 7.82 -25.27 -10.59
N TRP A 343 7.16 -24.19 -10.18
CA TRP A 343 7.37 -22.86 -10.72
C TRP A 343 8.07 -22.00 -9.70
N ALA A 344 9.01 -21.20 -10.15
CA ALA A 344 9.74 -20.26 -9.31
C ALA A 344 10.00 -18.96 -10.09
N ASN A 345 10.02 -17.85 -9.38
CA ASN A 345 10.46 -16.58 -9.96
C ASN A 345 11.85 -16.78 -10.58
N ASP A 346 12.03 -16.25 -11.78
CA ASP A 346 13.33 -16.29 -12.44
C ASP A 346 14.23 -15.16 -11.90
N PRO A 347 15.24 -15.49 -11.06
CA PRO A 347 16.12 -14.46 -10.51
C PRO A 347 17.07 -13.87 -11.56
N THR A 348 17.15 -14.49 -12.74
CA THR A 348 18.00 -14.06 -13.87
C THR A 348 17.22 -13.27 -14.92
N ALA A 349 15.92 -13.15 -14.75
CA ALA A 349 15.07 -12.36 -15.63
C ALA A 349 15.52 -10.89 -15.65
N ILE A 350 15.73 -10.35 -16.84
CA ILE A 350 16.10 -8.95 -17.02
C ILE A 350 14.87 -8.19 -17.52
N PHE A 351 14.39 -7.22 -16.73
CA PHE A 351 13.33 -6.31 -17.14
C PHE A 351 13.89 -5.32 -18.18
N LEU A 352 13.27 -5.24 -19.34
CA LEU A 352 13.78 -4.46 -20.49
C LEU A 352 12.98 -3.23 -20.81
N SER A 353 11.66 -3.28 -20.65
CA SER A 353 10.80 -2.14 -20.99
C SER A 353 9.43 -2.22 -20.34
N ASN A 354 8.87 -1.04 -20.11
CA ASN A 354 7.50 -0.78 -19.72
C ASN A 354 6.96 0.29 -20.68
N ILE A 355 6.09 -0.11 -21.61
CA ILE A 355 5.63 0.78 -22.69
C ILE A 355 4.11 0.79 -22.73
N ARG A 356 3.51 1.98 -22.66
CA ARG A 356 2.06 2.19 -22.79
C ARG A 356 1.58 1.68 -24.14
N GLN A 357 0.50 0.91 -24.12
CA GLN A 357 -0.17 0.47 -25.34
C GLN A 357 -1.36 1.39 -25.63
N PRO A 358 -1.61 1.73 -26.90
CA PRO A 358 -2.79 2.47 -27.27
C PRO A 358 -4.05 1.63 -27.05
N GLY A 359 -5.11 2.25 -26.55
CA GLY A 359 -6.39 1.57 -26.35
C GLY A 359 -7.06 1.85 -25.01
N SER A 360 -8.19 1.19 -24.81
CA SER A 360 -8.95 1.21 -23.55
C SER A 360 -9.38 -0.22 -23.23
N PRO A 361 -9.15 -0.70 -22.00
CA PRO A 361 -8.48 0.02 -20.91
C PRO A 361 -7.00 0.33 -21.19
N ALA A 362 -6.44 1.31 -20.48
CA ALA A 362 -5.02 1.61 -20.58
C ALA A 362 -4.19 0.47 -19.99
N VAL A 363 -3.28 -0.06 -20.80
CA VAL A 363 -2.36 -1.13 -20.39
C VAL A 363 -0.93 -0.78 -20.77
N ASP A 364 0.01 -1.22 -19.94
CA ASP A 364 1.43 -1.18 -20.24
C ASP A 364 1.88 -2.57 -20.71
N ARG A 365 2.76 -2.63 -21.71
CA ARG A 365 3.46 -3.86 -22.09
C ARG A 365 4.77 -3.95 -21.38
N LEU A 366 4.90 -4.95 -20.53
CA LEU A 366 6.12 -5.29 -19.82
C LEU A 366 6.89 -6.34 -20.63
N THR A 367 8.19 -6.13 -20.85
CA THR A 367 9.04 -7.07 -21.59
C THR A 367 10.21 -7.49 -20.71
N PHE A 368 10.45 -8.79 -20.66
CA PHE A 368 11.54 -9.41 -19.92
C PHE A 368 12.40 -10.27 -20.85
N ARG A 369 13.69 -10.31 -20.60
CA ARG A 369 14.61 -11.29 -21.18
C ARG A 369 14.85 -12.41 -20.20
N LEU A 370 14.62 -13.65 -20.63
CA LEU A 370 14.85 -14.86 -19.86
C LEU A 370 16.02 -15.65 -20.44
N THR A 371 16.83 -16.23 -19.56
CA THR A 371 17.95 -17.13 -19.95
C THR A 371 17.58 -18.55 -19.53
N PRO A 372 17.55 -19.53 -20.45
CA PRO A 372 17.30 -20.92 -20.09
C PRO A 372 18.28 -21.42 -19.03
N PRO A 373 17.82 -22.20 -18.04
CA PRO A 373 18.73 -22.82 -17.07
C PRO A 373 19.80 -23.68 -17.78
N PRO A 374 21.06 -23.59 -17.37
CA PRO A 374 22.14 -24.35 -18.00
C PRO A 374 21.85 -25.86 -18.01
N GLY A 375 22.01 -26.50 -19.19
CA GLY A 375 21.81 -27.93 -19.36
C GLY A 375 20.37 -28.42 -19.33
N ALA A 376 19.39 -27.56 -19.21
CA ALA A 376 17.97 -27.94 -19.27
C ALA A 376 17.59 -28.27 -20.74
N PRO A 377 17.09 -29.49 -21.04
CA PRO A 377 16.68 -29.87 -22.41
C PRO A 377 15.40 -29.12 -22.85
N ARG A 378 14.69 -28.60 -21.91
CA ARG A 378 13.48 -27.77 -22.09
C ARG A 378 13.25 -26.90 -20.86
N PHE A 379 12.63 -25.75 -21.06
CA PHE A 379 12.09 -24.97 -19.95
C PHE A 379 10.76 -24.35 -20.38
N PHE A 380 9.98 -23.97 -19.40
CA PHE A 380 8.69 -23.32 -19.55
C PHE A 380 8.72 -22.00 -18.80
N ALA A 381 8.01 -21.02 -19.34
CA ALA A 381 7.87 -19.71 -18.68
C ALA A 381 6.39 -19.34 -18.62
N ARG A 382 6.02 -18.65 -17.55
CA ARG A 382 4.72 -18.02 -17.37
C ARG A 382 4.87 -16.72 -16.58
N PHE A 383 3.79 -15.98 -16.43
CA PHE A 383 3.74 -14.89 -15.47
C PHE A 383 2.94 -15.29 -14.24
N ALA A 384 3.44 -14.92 -13.08
CA ALA A 384 2.67 -14.91 -11.84
C ALA A 384 2.08 -13.51 -11.65
N PHE A 385 0.82 -13.47 -11.26
CA PHE A 385 0.09 -12.26 -10.92
C PHE A 385 -0.26 -12.32 -9.44
N GLY A 386 -0.02 -11.23 -8.74
CA GLY A 386 -0.34 -11.18 -7.33
C GLY A 386 -0.46 -9.76 -6.81
N PRO A 387 -1.08 -9.63 -5.60
CA PRO A 387 -1.00 -8.39 -4.85
C PRO A 387 0.40 -8.19 -4.30
#